data_93820060a6e6fd1d816922c3a8ca436e
#
_entry.id   93820060a6e6fd1d816922c3a8ca436e
#
_cell.length_a   1.000
_cell.length_b   1.000
_cell.length_c   1.000
_cell.angle_alpha   90.00
_cell.angle_beta   90.00
_cell.angle_gamma   90.00
#
_symmetry.space_group_name_H-M   'P 1'
#
loop_
_entity.id
_entity.type
_entity.pdbx_description
1 polymer ?
#
loop_
_entity_poly.entity_id
_entity_poly.type
_entity_poly.pdbx_seq_one_letter_code
_entity_poly.pdbx_strand_id
1 'polypeptide(L)'
;MDVTALMEKAIGQQAADLHLQTGRPHMLRLAQGLCSFPGPPLSEDDVRCLLHAVGWTRDEVGDGAFSWRRSLRCRLHVCREYAGLHATIRFLYPLASLPPDGDGPLLERLSRLTQGLVLVCGPTGSGKTTALWRILQAINERRPCHIITLEDPIEYVEKGKAALITQRELGTHFPDFAE
;
A
#
# COMPACT_ATOMS: atom_id res chain seq x y z
N MET A 1 -12.34 -16.18 13.45
CA MET A 1 -12.29 -14.70 13.67
C MET A 1 -12.92 -13.98 12.50
N ASP A 2 -13.70 -12.91 12.73
CA ASP A 2 -14.29 -12.13 11.62
C ASP A 2 -13.25 -11.15 11.05
N VAL A 3 -12.70 -11.50 9.89
CA VAL A 3 -11.71 -10.70 9.15
C VAL A 3 -12.26 -9.34 8.77
N THR A 4 -13.54 -9.29 8.40
CA THR A 4 -14.19 -8.04 8.01
C THR A 4 -14.22 -7.05 9.16
N ALA A 5 -14.66 -7.50 10.34
CA ALA A 5 -14.68 -6.67 11.54
C ALA A 5 -13.28 -6.19 11.96
N LEU A 6 -12.27 -7.06 11.82
CA LEU A 6 -10.88 -6.72 12.12
C LEU A 6 -10.33 -5.64 11.18
N MET A 7 -10.52 -5.82 9.88
CA MET A 7 -10.08 -4.85 8.86
C MET A 7 -10.79 -3.51 9.01
N GLU A 8 -12.10 -3.51 9.20
CA GLU A 8 -12.88 -2.28 9.41
C GLU A 8 -12.46 -1.52 10.65
N LYS A 9 -12.17 -2.24 11.73
CA LYS A 9 -11.69 -1.63 12.96
C LYS A 9 -10.31 -1.00 12.80
N ALA A 10 -9.38 -1.69 12.11
CA ALA A 10 -8.06 -1.14 11.79
C ALA A 10 -8.17 0.12 10.92
N ILE A 11 -9.00 0.07 9.88
CA ILE A 11 -9.24 1.20 8.96
C ILE A 11 -9.92 2.36 9.71
N GLY A 12 -10.92 2.08 10.54
CA GLY A 12 -11.62 3.11 11.34
C GLY A 12 -10.71 3.84 12.33
N GLN A 13 -9.61 3.21 12.77
CA GLN A 13 -8.58 3.83 13.59
C GLN A 13 -7.44 4.46 12.78
N GLN A 14 -7.54 4.48 11.47
CA GLN A 14 -6.49 4.96 10.56
C GLN A 14 -5.13 4.30 10.81
N ALA A 15 -5.14 2.99 11.10
CA ALA A 15 -3.91 2.23 11.31
C ALA A 15 -3.05 2.25 10.04
N ALA A 16 -1.74 2.43 10.20
CA ALA A 16 -0.79 2.29 9.10
C ALA A 16 -0.59 0.82 8.74
N ASP A 17 -0.43 -0.03 9.76
CA ASP A 17 -0.22 -1.47 9.59
C ASP A 17 -1.10 -2.27 10.56
N LEU A 18 -1.54 -3.46 10.12
CA LEU A 18 -2.09 -4.52 10.96
C LEU A 18 -1.09 -5.68 10.97
N HIS A 19 -0.64 -6.08 12.17
CA HIS A 19 0.25 -7.20 12.39
C HIS A 19 -0.51 -8.40 12.94
N LEU A 20 -0.33 -9.54 12.30
CA LEU A 20 -0.89 -10.83 12.65
C LEU A 20 0.28 -11.78 12.95
N GLN A 21 0.54 -12.06 14.20
CA GLN A 21 1.67 -12.86 14.65
C GLN A 21 1.18 -14.07 15.45
N THR A 22 1.64 -15.26 15.09
CA THR A 22 1.37 -16.48 15.87
C THR A 22 1.82 -16.30 17.32
N GLY A 23 0.97 -16.70 18.27
CA GLY A 23 1.26 -16.62 19.71
C GLY A 23 1.02 -15.25 20.33
N ARG A 24 0.54 -14.25 19.57
CA ARG A 24 0.20 -12.91 20.08
C ARG A 24 -1.18 -12.46 19.64
N PRO A 25 -1.87 -11.59 20.41
CA PRO A 25 -3.00 -10.85 19.88
C PRO A 25 -2.58 -10.02 18.67
N HIS A 26 -3.50 -9.75 17.76
CA HIS A 26 -3.23 -8.84 16.65
C HIS A 26 -2.86 -7.43 17.15
N MET A 27 -2.01 -6.74 16.41
CA MET A 27 -1.49 -5.43 16.78
C MET A 27 -1.69 -4.44 15.64
N LEU A 28 -1.97 -3.20 15.99
CA LEU A 28 -2.10 -2.09 15.06
C LEU A 28 -0.95 -1.11 15.22
N ARG A 29 -0.39 -0.65 14.11
CA ARG A 29 0.49 0.51 14.09
C ARG A 29 -0.36 1.75 13.87
N LEU A 30 -0.47 2.56 14.90
CA LEU A 30 -1.16 3.84 14.90
C LEU A 30 -0.12 4.99 14.92
N ALA A 31 -0.55 6.22 14.78
CA ALA A 31 0.33 7.39 14.82
C ALA A 31 1.13 7.49 16.14
N GLN A 32 0.56 7.07 17.26
CA GLN A 32 1.20 7.04 18.57
C GLN A 32 2.11 5.83 18.80
N GLY A 33 2.18 4.87 17.88
CA GLY A 33 3.02 3.67 17.96
C GLY A 33 2.27 2.36 17.76
N LEU A 34 2.90 1.27 18.17
CA LEU A 34 2.35 -0.09 18.07
C LEU A 34 1.45 -0.38 19.25
N CYS A 35 0.18 -0.68 18.99
CA CYS A 35 -0.84 -0.94 20.01
C CYS A 35 -1.35 -2.38 19.90
N SER A 36 -1.39 -3.11 21.04
CA SER A 36 -2.02 -4.42 21.09
C SER A 36 -3.53 -4.27 21.14
N PHE A 37 -4.20 -5.13 20.40
CA PHE A 37 -5.66 -5.21 20.42
C PHE A 37 -6.13 -6.24 21.46
N PRO A 38 -7.19 -5.97 22.22
CA PRO A 38 -7.77 -6.95 23.13
C PRO A 38 -8.24 -8.19 22.37
N GLY A 39 -7.79 -9.36 22.82
CA GLY A 39 -8.16 -10.65 22.21
C GLY A 39 -7.21 -11.76 22.63
N PRO A 40 -7.56 -13.01 22.32
CA PRO A 40 -6.66 -14.13 22.55
C PRO A 40 -5.45 -14.08 21.61
N PRO A 41 -4.33 -14.72 21.99
CA PRO A 41 -3.24 -14.96 21.06
C PRO A 41 -3.71 -15.74 19.83
N LEU A 42 -3.22 -15.35 18.65
CA LEU A 42 -3.53 -16.01 17.39
C LEU A 42 -2.80 -17.36 17.31
N SER A 43 -3.50 -18.40 16.88
CA SER A 43 -2.87 -19.63 16.38
C SER A 43 -2.34 -19.42 14.96
N GLU A 44 -1.46 -20.30 14.47
CA GLU A 44 -1.01 -20.26 13.08
C GLU A 44 -2.18 -20.45 12.11
N ASP A 45 -3.17 -21.28 12.48
CA ASP A 45 -4.38 -21.49 11.68
C ASP A 45 -5.25 -20.22 11.62
N ASP A 46 -5.33 -19.44 12.70
CA ASP A 46 -6.02 -18.15 12.68
C ASP A 46 -5.36 -17.20 11.68
N VAL A 47 -4.02 -17.12 11.69
CA VAL A 47 -3.28 -16.27 10.73
C VAL A 47 -3.51 -16.75 9.30
N ARG A 48 -3.46 -18.07 9.03
CA ARG A 48 -3.77 -18.65 7.71
C ARG A 48 -5.19 -18.34 7.27
N CYS A 49 -6.18 -18.53 8.13
CA CYS A 49 -7.57 -18.19 7.82
C CYS A 49 -7.74 -16.71 7.44
N LEU A 50 -7.07 -15.82 8.17
CA LEU A 50 -7.08 -14.38 7.88
C LEU A 50 -6.43 -14.08 6.52
N LEU A 51 -5.30 -14.72 6.22
CA LEU A 51 -4.61 -14.58 4.93
C LEU A 51 -5.48 -15.06 3.76
N HIS A 52 -6.10 -16.24 3.88
CA HIS A 52 -7.02 -16.75 2.87
C HIS A 52 -8.20 -15.82 2.62
N ALA A 53 -8.75 -15.23 3.68
CA ALA A 53 -9.91 -14.32 3.56
C ALA A 53 -9.58 -12.99 2.85
N VAL A 54 -8.31 -12.56 2.85
CA VAL A 54 -7.84 -11.42 2.05
C VAL A 54 -7.31 -11.81 0.67
N GLY A 55 -7.47 -13.08 0.29
CA GLY A 55 -7.10 -13.60 -1.03
C GLY A 55 -5.67 -14.11 -1.16
N TRP A 56 -4.94 -14.24 -0.05
CA TRP A 56 -3.63 -14.87 -0.05
C TRP A 56 -3.77 -16.40 -0.03
N THR A 57 -3.61 -17.02 -1.16
CA THR A 57 -3.77 -18.49 -1.33
C THR A 57 -2.43 -19.23 -1.43
N ARG A 58 -1.31 -18.51 -1.35
CA ARG A 58 0.02 -19.11 -1.39
C ARG A 58 0.36 -19.65 -0.01
N ASP A 59 0.88 -20.87 0.05
CA ASP A 59 1.45 -21.44 1.28
C ASP A 59 2.84 -20.89 1.61
N GLU A 60 3.35 -20.02 0.76
CA GLU A 60 4.70 -19.48 0.80
C GLU A 60 4.74 -18.11 1.44
N VAL A 61 5.88 -17.80 2.04
CA VAL A 61 6.26 -16.45 2.47
C VAL A 61 6.45 -15.54 1.26
N GLY A 62 6.25 -14.25 1.41
CA GLY A 62 6.45 -13.30 0.33
C GLY A 62 5.70 -11.99 0.48
N ASP A 63 5.79 -11.20 -0.56
CA ASP A 63 5.10 -9.91 -0.69
C ASP A 63 3.94 -10.03 -1.68
N GLY A 64 2.92 -9.23 -1.44
CA GLY A 64 1.77 -9.13 -2.33
C GLY A 64 0.96 -7.87 -2.05
N ALA A 65 -0.06 -7.67 -2.87
CA ALA A 65 -0.98 -6.58 -2.68
C ALA A 65 -2.41 -7.01 -3.03
N PHE A 66 -3.38 -6.45 -2.34
CA PHE A 66 -4.80 -6.70 -2.61
C PHE A 66 -5.62 -5.43 -2.43
N SER A 67 -6.84 -5.41 -2.94
CA SER A 67 -7.76 -4.29 -2.74
C SER A 67 -8.87 -4.69 -1.79
N TRP A 68 -8.94 -4.03 -0.64
CA TRP A 68 -10.02 -4.21 0.31
C TRP A 68 -11.27 -3.45 -0.17
N ARG A 69 -12.40 -4.18 -0.34
CA ARG A 69 -13.69 -3.62 -0.81
C ARG A 69 -13.57 -2.72 -2.05
N ARG A 70 -12.59 -2.99 -2.93
CA ARG A 70 -12.31 -2.24 -4.17
C ARG A 70 -11.91 -0.76 -3.97
N SER A 71 -11.79 -0.28 -2.74
CA SER A 71 -11.55 1.14 -2.44
C SER A 71 -10.23 1.41 -1.72
N LEU A 72 -9.71 0.45 -0.94
CA LEU A 72 -8.47 0.60 -0.19
C LEU A 72 -7.45 -0.43 -0.66
N ARG A 73 -6.35 0.04 -1.21
CA ARG A 73 -5.22 -0.82 -1.56
C ARG A 73 -4.46 -1.21 -0.29
N CYS A 74 -4.06 -2.46 -0.19
CA CYS A 74 -3.29 -2.99 0.92
C CYS A 74 -2.07 -3.73 0.38
N ARG A 75 -0.91 -3.51 1.00
CA ARG A 75 0.29 -4.33 0.79
C ARG A 75 0.33 -5.39 1.88
N LEU A 76 0.66 -6.61 1.50
CA LEU A 76 0.77 -7.75 2.38
C LEU A 76 2.20 -8.28 2.33
N HIS A 77 2.81 -8.45 3.50
CA HIS A 77 4.07 -9.17 3.68
C HIS A 77 3.82 -10.36 4.60
N VAL A 78 4.21 -11.55 4.15
CA VAL A 78 4.09 -12.79 4.93
C VAL A 78 5.48 -13.38 5.12
N CYS A 79 5.85 -13.70 6.35
CA CYS A 79 7.10 -14.37 6.69
C CYS A 79 6.89 -15.45 7.75
N ARG A 80 7.87 -16.36 7.85
CA ARG A 80 7.98 -17.27 8.97
C ARG A 80 8.99 -16.74 9.99
N GLU A 81 8.64 -16.87 11.23
CA GLU A 81 9.51 -16.56 12.37
C GLU A 81 9.50 -17.70 13.38
N TYR A 82 10.21 -17.54 14.51
CA TYR A 82 10.34 -18.58 15.53
C TYR A 82 9.00 -19.09 16.06
N ALA A 83 8.01 -18.21 16.24
CA ALA A 83 6.70 -18.57 16.76
C ALA A 83 5.72 -19.13 15.71
N GLY A 84 6.05 -19.07 14.41
CA GLY A 84 5.21 -19.52 13.29
C GLY A 84 5.03 -18.45 12.23
N LEU A 85 3.83 -18.30 11.69
CA LEU A 85 3.54 -17.29 10.67
C LEU A 85 3.40 -15.89 11.27
N HIS A 86 3.95 -14.94 10.55
CA HIS A 86 3.73 -13.51 10.76
C HIS A 86 3.30 -12.86 9.44
N ALA A 87 2.23 -12.08 9.50
CA ALA A 87 1.77 -11.28 8.38
C ALA A 87 1.61 -9.82 8.77
N THR A 88 2.05 -8.94 7.89
CA THR A 88 1.84 -7.49 8.03
C THR A 88 1.00 -7.00 6.86
N ILE A 89 -0.14 -6.41 7.16
CA ILE A 89 -1.00 -5.74 6.19
C ILE A 89 -0.81 -4.24 6.37
N ARG A 90 -0.24 -3.58 5.35
CA ARG A 90 -0.11 -2.12 5.29
C ARG A 90 -1.29 -1.54 4.54
N PHE A 91 -1.94 -0.55 5.13
CA PHE A 91 -3.05 0.18 4.52
C PHE A 91 -2.53 1.36 3.71
N LEU A 92 -2.88 1.42 2.43
CA LEU A 92 -2.49 2.48 1.50
C LEU A 92 -3.69 3.40 1.30
N TYR A 93 -3.80 4.39 2.17
CA TYR A 93 -4.91 5.33 2.14
C TYR A 93 -4.89 6.19 0.88
N PRO A 94 -6.06 6.51 0.27
CA PRO A 94 -6.13 7.35 -0.92
C PRO A 94 -5.42 8.69 -0.72
N LEU A 95 -4.75 9.20 -1.77
CA LEU A 95 -4.05 10.49 -1.73
C LEU A 95 -4.92 11.64 -1.24
N ALA A 96 -6.20 11.64 -1.61
CA ALA A 96 -7.16 12.66 -1.19
C ALA A 96 -7.41 12.69 0.33
N SER A 97 -7.13 11.59 1.05
CA SER A 97 -7.27 11.51 2.50
C SER A 97 -6.00 11.90 3.26
N LEU A 98 -4.88 12.07 2.54
CA LEU A 98 -3.62 12.48 3.15
C LEU A 98 -3.56 14.00 3.31
N PRO A 99 -2.96 14.49 4.40
CA PRO A 99 -2.82 15.93 4.61
C PRO A 99 -2.01 16.55 3.46
N PRO A 100 -2.29 17.82 3.10
CA PRO A 100 -1.45 18.55 2.16
C PRO A 100 -0.03 18.66 2.73
N ASP A 101 0.96 18.49 1.86
CA ASP A 101 2.36 18.74 2.21
C ASP A 101 2.74 20.20 1.91
N GLY A 102 3.85 20.67 2.53
CA GLY A 102 4.40 22.00 2.28
C GLY A 102 5.02 22.16 0.89
N ASP A 103 5.19 21.07 0.14
CA ASP A 103 5.91 21.05 -1.14
C ASP A 103 5.00 21.27 -2.37
N GLY A 104 3.73 21.60 -2.16
CA GLY A 104 2.74 21.81 -3.23
C GLY A 104 3.24 22.69 -4.38
N PRO A 105 3.84 23.86 -4.17
CA PRO A 105 4.39 24.69 -5.23
C PRO A 105 5.53 24.03 -6.03
N LEU A 106 6.37 23.22 -5.38
CA LEU A 106 7.42 22.46 -6.05
C LEU A 106 6.82 21.34 -6.91
N LEU A 107 5.89 20.56 -6.36
CA LEU A 107 5.23 19.47 -7.07
C LEU A 107 4.47 19.98 -8.29
N GLU A 108 3.82 21.13 -8.18
CA GLU A 108 3.15 21.81 -9.29
C GLU A 108 4.14 22.23 -10.39
N ARG A 109 5.31 22.75 -10.04
CA ARG A 109 6.37 23.06 -11.02
C ARG A 109 6.87 21.80 -11.71
N LEU A 110 7.12 20.72 -10.96
CA LEU A 110 7.57 19.44 -11.53
C LEU A 110 6.55 18.85 -12.49
N SER A 111 5.25 18.96 -12.20
CA SER A 111 4.18 18.48 -13.10
C SER A 111 4.13 19.17 -14.46
N ARG A 112 4.75 20.36 -14.61
CA ARG A 112 4.80 21.12 -15.86
C ARG A 112 5.98 20.75 -16.75
N LEU A 113 6.95 19.99 -16.26
CA LEU A 113 8.08 19.54 -17.07
C LEU A 113 7.59 18.66 -18.22
N THR A 114 8.17 18.85 -19.39
CA THR A 114 7.82 18.10 -20.60
C THR A 114 8.90 17.09 -21.00
N GLN A 115 10.08 17.21 -20.41
CA GLN A 115 11.23 16.34 -20.67
C GLN A 115 12.22 16.36 -19.50
N GLY A 116 13.11 15.39 -19.46
CA GLY A 116 14.15 15.25 -18.44
C GLY A 116 13.88 14.11 -17.48
N LEU A 117 14.67 14.04 -16.43
CA LEU A 117 14.60 13.05 -15.36
C LEU A 117 14.36 13.75 -14.03
N VAL A 118 13.38 13.26 -13.26
CA VAL A 118 13.11 13.70 -11.89
C VAL A 118 13.37 12.52 -10.97
N LEU A 119 14.28 12.70 -10.00
CA LEU A 119 14.57 11.71 -8.98
C LEU A 119 13.99 12.17 -7.64
N VAL A 120 13.17 11.30 -7.03
CA VAL A 120 12.62 11.52 -5.68
C VAL A 120 13.30 10.55 -4.72
N CYS A 121 14.17 11.09 -3.86
CA CYS A 121 15.00 10.32 -2.94
C CYS A 121 14.64 10.63 -1.48
N GLY A 122 14.86 9.64 -0.61
CA GLY A 122 14.65 9.78 0.83
C GLY A 122 14.50 8.43 1.52
N PRO A 123 14.51 8.38 2.86
CA PRO A 123 14.33 7.16 3.62
C PRO A 123 12.92 6.57 3.44
N THR A 124 12.74 5.32 3.88
CA THR A 124 11.40 4.70 3.92
C THR A 124 10.44 5.52 4.78
N GLY A 125 9.21 5.70 4.31
CA GLY A 125 8.19 6.47 5.02
C GLY A 125 8.29 8.00 4.85
N SER A 126 9.25 8.52 4.06
CA SER A 126 9.41 9.97 3.84
C SER A 126 8.41 10.59 2.85
N GLY A 127 7.46 9.81 2.33
CA GLY A 127 6.43 10.31 1.41
C GLY A 127 6.83 10.32 -0.06
N LYS A 128 7.91 9.62 -0.48
CA LYS A 128 8.35 9.57 -1.89
C LYS A 128 7.24 9.20 -2.86
N THR A 129 6.57 8.08 -2.61
CA THR A 129 5.46 7.59 -3.46
C THR A 129 4.31 8.58 -3.48
N THR A 130 3.99 9.18 -2.33
CA THR A 130 2.96 10.23 -2.23
C THR A 130 3.30 11.44 -3.08
N ALA A 131 4.55 11.94 -2.99
CA ALA A 131 5.02 13.07 -3.79
C ALA A 131 4.98 12.77 -5.30
N LEU A 132 5.46 11.60 -5.72
CA LEU A 132 5.37 11.15 -7.13
C LEU A 132 3.92 11.11 -7.61
N TRP A 133 3.02 10.50 -6.84
CA TRP A 133 1.61 10.42 -7.24
C TRP A 133 0.89 11.77 -7.26
N ARG A 134 1.26 12.71 -6.41
CA ARG A 134 0.76 14.09 -6.49
C ARG A 134 1.19 14.80 -7.77
N ILE A 135 2.44 14.59 -8.21
CA ILE A 135 2.93 15.08 -9.51
C ILE A 135 2.12 14.45 -10.65
N LEU A 136 1.99 13.11 -10.63
CA LEU A 136 1.24 12.36 -11.65
C LEU A 136 -0.24 12.75 -11.69
N GLN A 137 -0.87 13.00 -10.53
CA GLN A 137 -2.25 13.46 -10.44
C GLN A 137 -2.42 14.85 -11.07
N ALA A 138 -1.50 15.78 -10.81
CA ALA A 138 -1.51 17.10 -11.44
C ALA A 138 -1.32 17.03 -12.96
N ILE A 139 -0.49 16.10 -13.45
CA ILE A 139 -0.35 15.81 -14.89
C ILE A 139 -1.63 15.21 -15.44
N ASN A 140 -2.20 14.20 -14.79
CA ASN A 140 -3.42 13.50 -15.19
C ASN A 140 -4.63 14.44 -15.33
N GLU A 141 -4.69 15.46 -14.49
CA GLU A 141 -5.79 16.43 -14.51
C GLU A 141 -5.74 17.43 -15.68
N ARG A 142 -4.54 17.68 -16.25
CA ARG A 142 -4.32 18.83 -17.12
C ARG A 142 -3.76 18.49 -18.50
N ARG A 143 -3.05 17.36 -18.63
CA ARG A 143 -2.28 17.07 -19.84
C ARG A 143 -2.85 15.87 -20.60
N PRO A 144 -3.18 16.02 -21.88
CA PRO A 144 -3.53 14.88 -22.74
C PRO A 144 -2.25 14.11 -23.13
N CYS A 145 -1.79 13.24 -22.27
CA CYS A 145 -0.58 12.42 -22.46
C CYS A 145 -0.82 10.97 -22.02
N HIS A 146 0.12 10.10 -22.33
CA HIS A 146 0.13 8.74 -21.84
C HIS A 146 1.10 8.65 -20.65
N ILE A 147 0.59 8.32 -19.48
CA ILE A 147 1.37 8.05 -18.26
C ILE A 147 1.52 6.53 -18.13
N ILE A 148 2.75 6.07 -18.07
CA ILE A 148 3.06 4.67 -17.78
C ILE A 148 3.80 4.61 -16.46
N THR A 149 3.32 3.77 -15.54
CA THR A 149 4.03 3.48 -14.30
C THR A 149 4.50 2.04 -14.27
N LEU A 150 5.69 1.83 -13.71
CA LEU A 150 6.26 0.52 -13.39
C LEU A 150 6.47 0.48 -11.88
N GLU A 151 5.78 -0.40 -11.19
CA GLU A 151 5.66 -0.38 -9.72
C GLU A 151 5.89 -1.76 -9.12
N ASP A 152 6.39 -1.79 -7.88
CA ASP A 152 6.60 -3.02 -7.10
C ASP A 152 6.22 -2.81 -5.62
N PRO A 153 4.95 -3.11 -5.26
CA PRO A 153 3.75 -3.28 -6.09
C PRO A 153 3.05 -1.94 -6.41
N ILE A 154 1.94 -1.96 -7.17
CA ILE A 154 1.06 -0.79 -7.35
C ILE A 154 0.46 -0.39 -6.00
N GLU A 155 0.81 0.82 -5.52
CA GLU A 155 0.31 1.36 -4.25
C GLU A 155 -1.01 2.14 -4.43
N TYR A 156 -1.08 3.01 -5.41
CA TYR A 156 -2.28 3.81 -5.72
C TYR A 156 -2.86 3.39 -7.06
N VAL A 157 -4.16 3.16 -7.10
CA VAL A 157 -4.86 2.86 -8.36
C VAL A 157 -5.60 4.11 -8.81
N GLU A 158 -5.16 4.68 -9.93
CA GLU A 158 -5.70 5.92 -10.46
C GLU A 158 -6.36 5.71 -11.82
N LYS A 159 -7.41 6.48 -12.06
CA LYS A 159 -8.10 6.49 -13.34
C LYS A 159 -7.63 7.69 -14.18
N GLY A 160 -7.48 7.46 -15.48
CA GLY A 160 -7.22 8.54 -16.42
C GLY A 160 -8.35 9.59 -16.41
N LYS A 161 -7.96 10.87 -16.44
CA LYS A 161 -8.83 12.03 -16.62
C LYS A 161 -8.53 12.68 -17.97
N ALA A 162 -7.58 13.64 -18.00
CA ALA A 162 -7.04 14.15 -19.25
C ALA A 162 -6.00 13.20 -19.85
N ALA A 163 -5.24 12.50 -19.01
CA ALA A 163 -4.24 11.53 -19.45
C ALA A 163 -4.81 10.11 -19.56
N LEU A 164 -4.20 9.29 -20.43
CA LEU A 164 -4.32 7.84 -20.39
C LEU A 164 -3.30 7.31 -19.39
N ILE A 165 -3.73 6.52 -18.40
CA ILE A 165 -2.84 5.92 -17.40
C ILE A 165 -2.75 4.41 -17.62
N THR A 166 -1.52 3.90 -17.72
CA THR A 166 -1.21 2.46 -17.76
C THR A 166 -0.29 2.13 -16.59
N GLN A 167 -0.83 1.45 -15.58
CA GLN A 167 -0.08 1.00 -14.40
C GLN A 167 0.34 -0.46 -14.59
N ARG A 168 1.61 -0.75 -14.38
CA ARG A 168 2.17 -2.10 -14.49
C ARG A 168 2.88 -2.47 -13.19
N GLU A 169 2.64 -3.70 -12.71
CA GLU A 169 3.19 -4.26 -11.48
C GLU A 169 4.23 -5.32 -11.83
N LEU A 170 5.40 -5.24 -11.19
CA LEU A 170 6.47 -6.22 -11.31
C LEU A 170 5.97 -7.63 -10.94
N GLY A 171 6.40 -8.63 -11.70
CA GLY A 171 6.02 -10.03 -11.51
C GLY A 171 4.59 -10.38 -11.93
N THR A 172 3.73 -9.37 -12.19
CA THR A 172 2.35 -9.56 -12.66
C THR A 172 2.19 -9.10 -14.11
N HIS A 173 2.71 -7.94 -14.44
CA HIS A 173 2.52 -7.29 -15.74
C HIS A 173 3.84 -7.15 -16.54
N PHE A 174 4.97 -7.27 -15.90
CA PHE A 174 6.31 -7.30 -16.51
C PHE A 174 7.28 -8.09 -15.60
N PRO A 175 8.30 -8.77 -16.17
CA PRO A 175 9.16 -9.69 -15.43
C PRO A 175 10.26 -8.99 -14.64
N ASP A 176 10.84 -7.92 -15.17
CA ASP A 176 11.86 -7.11 -14.49
C ASP A 176 11.91 -5.69 -15.03
N PHE A 177 12.64 -4.79 -14.33
CA PHE A 177 12.76 -3.38 -14.70
C PHE A 177 13.78 -3.12 -15.82
N ALA A 178 14.50 -4.12 -16.29
CA ALA A 178 15.53 -4.01 -17.33
C ALA A 178 14.98 -4.26 -18.74
N GLU A 179 13.74 -4.74 -18.86
CA GLU A 179 13.00 -4.85 -20.13
C GLU A 179 12.25 -3.56 -20.47
#